data_ed376488bd7c170bf073ecbd2d0f4d22
#
_entry.id   ed376488bd7c170bf073ecbd2d0f4d22
#
_cell.length_a   1.000
_cell.length_b   1.000
_cell.length_c   1.000
_cell.angle_alpha   90.00
_cell.angle_beta   90.00
_cell.angle_gamma   90.00
#
_symmetry.space_group_name_H-M   'P 1'
#
loop_
_entity.id
_entity.type
_entity.pdbx_description
1 polymer ?
#
loop_
_entity_poly.entity_id
_entity_poly.type
_entity_poly.pdbx_seq_one_letter_code
_entity_poly.pdbx_strand_id
1 'polypeptide(L)'
;MGDRFYGSNTIYFFCSTEILMDIERLKEEIKADEGYKNEIYLDHLSLPTLGVGHLIKESDPEFGLEVGTFIDNERVDELFEQDLNTTLDECTLLYDDFYVLPEEAQLIIANMMFNLGRPRLSRFHKMKKAVDNRDWQEASNQMKDSKWYRQVTLRAERLCRRMASI
;
A
#
# COMPACT_ATOMS: atom_id res chain seq x y z
N MET A 1 -25.73 -9.61 58.71
CA MET A 1 -26.70 -9.37 57.63
C MET A 1 -25.94 -8.59 56.59
N GLY A 2 -25.52 -9.23 55.56
CA GLY A 2 -24.67 -8.66 54.53
C GLY A 2 -25.43 -8.58 53.23
N ASP A 3 -25.56 -7.37 52.71
CA ASP A 3 -26.14 -7.14 51.40
C ASP A 3 -25.04 -7.29 50.34
N ARG A 4 -25.23 -8.26 49.45
CA ARG A 4 -24.36 -8.46 48.27
C ARG A 4 -24.93 -7.58 47.14
N PHE A 5 -24.13 -6.59 46.75
CA PHE A 5 -24.35 -5.89 45.48
C PHE A 5 -23.83 -6.76 44.33
N TYR A 6 -24.75 -7.24 43.52
CA TYR A 6 -24.43 -7.83 42.21
C TYR A 6 -24.16 -6.69 41.22
N GLY A 7 -22.93 -6.50 40.87
CA GLY A 7 -22.54 -5.63 39.77
C GLY A 7 -22.87 -6.31 38.43
N SER A 8 -23.72 -5.64 37.64
CA SER A 8 -24.08 -6.03 36.29
C SER A 8 -22.86 -5.80 35.37
N ASN A 9 -22.16 -6.88 35.00
CA ASN A 9 -21.20 -6.84 33.90
C ASN A 9 -21.97 -6.72 32.59
N THR A 10 -22.17 -5.50 32.13
CA THR A 10 -22.61 -5.27 30.75
C THR A 10 -21.40 -5.42 29.86
N ILE A 11 -21.25 -6.60 29.28
CA ILE A 11 -20.27 -6.86 28.22
C ILE A 11 -20.81 -6.19 26.97
N TYR A 12 -20.24 -5.04 26.63
CA TYR A 12 -20.44 -4.45 25.32
C TYR A 12 -19.71 -5.32 24.29
N PHE A 13 -20.44 -6.19 23.61
CA PHE A 13 -19.98 -6.80 22.36
C PHE A 13 -19.91 -5.68 21.31
N PHE A 14 -18.73 -5.10 21.14
CA PHE A 14 -18.41 -4.41 19.90
C PHE A 14 -18.30 -5.48 18.81
N CYS A 15 -19.36 -5.64 18.05
CA CYS A 15 -19.32 -6.37 16.78
C CYS A 15 -18.65 -5.45 15.77
N SER A 16 -17.32 -5.30 15.87
CA SER A 16 -16.51 -4.77 14.78
C SER A 16 -16.30 -5.93 13.82
N THR A 17 -17.11 -6.00 12.77
CA THR A 17 -16.69 -6.60 11.52
C THR A 17 -15.54 -5.72 11.02
N GLU A 18 -14.34 -5.96 11.49
CA GLU A 18 -13.15 -5.44 10.85
C GLU A 18 -13.14 -6.04 9.45
N ILE A 19 -13.46 -5.19 8.46
CA ILE A 19 -13.24 -5.53 7.06
C ILE A 19 -11.72 -5.47 6.91
N LEU A 20 -11.07 -6.61 7.13
CA LEU A 20 -9.65 -6.77 6.89
C LEU A 20 -9.43 -6.63 5.38
N MET A 21 -8.59 -5.69 5.01
CA MET A 21 -8.14 -5.53 3.62
C MET A 21 -7.55 -6.86 3.11
N ASP A 22 -7.93 -7.27 1.90
CA ASP A 22 -7.37 -8.43 1.23
C ASP A 22 -5.91 -8.19 0.83
N ILE A 23 -5.00 -8.54 1.75
CA ILE A 23 -3.54 -8.36 1.59
C ILE A 23 -3.01 -9.21 0.43
N GLU A 24 -3.53 -10.43 0.24
CA GLU A 24 -3.06 -11.30 -0.84
C GLU A 24 -3.43 -10.70 -2.21
N ARG A 25 -4.64 -10.17 -2.35
CA ARG A 25 -5.02 -9.43 -3.56
C ARG A 25 -4.11 -8.22 -3.80
N LEU A 26 -3.78 -7.46 -2.76
CA LEU A 26 -2.86 -6.32 -2.87
C LEU A 26 -1.47 -6.77 -3.35
N LYS A 27 -0.93 -7.85 -2.80
CA LYS A 27 0.35 -8.43 -3.21
C LYS A 27 0.36 -8.85 -4.68
N GLU A 28 -0.69 -9.55 -5.12
CA GLU A 28 -0.82 -9.98 -6.51
C GLU A 28 -0.88 -8.77 -7.45
N GLU A 29 -1.66 -7.75 -7.12
CA GLU A 29 -1.77 -6.53 -7.91
C GLU A 29 -0.43 -5.79 -8.01
N ILE A 30 0.30 -5.64 -6.89
CA ILE A 30 1.60 -4.96 -6.88
C ILE A 30 2.63 -5.77 -7.69
N LYS A 31 2.71 -7.10 -7.50
CA LYS A 31 3.61 -7.96 -8.27
C LYS A 31 3.32 -7.88 -9.78
N ALA A 32 2.05 -7.79 -10.16
CA ALA A 32 1.66 -7.64 -11.56
C ALA A 32 2.05 -6.26 -12.14
N ASP A 33 2.03 -5.22 -11.33
CA ASP A 33 2.36 -3.85 -11.74
C ASP A 33 3.87 -3.57 -11.80
N GLU A 34 4.64 -4.08 -10.83
CA GLU A 34 6.07 -3.80 -10.68
C GLU A 34 6.96 -4.90 -11.30
N GLY A 35 6.42 -6.09 -11.49
CA GLY A 35 7.16 -7.28 -11.85
C GLY A 35 7.78 -7.99 -10.64
N TYR A 36 8.40 -9.14 -10.90
CA TYR A 36 9.06 -9.97 -9.88
C TYR A 36 10.35 -10.55 -10.47
N LYS A 37 11.49 -10.24 -9.87
CA LYS A 37 12.80 -10.69 -10.35
C LYS A 37 13.64 -11.32 -9.24
N ASN A 38 14.21 -12.48 -9.51
CA ASN A 38 15.07 -13.21 -8.58
C ASN A 38 16.56 -12.89 -8.71
N GLU A 39 16.88 -11.87 -9.46
CA GLU A 39 18.25 -11.41 -9.66
C GLU A 39 18.39 -9.93 -9.36
N ILE A 40 19.56 -9.53 -8.92
CA ILE A 40 19.89 -8.13 -8.75
C ILE A 40 19.96 -7.47 -10.12
N TYR A 41 19.23 -6.38 -10.29
CA TYR A 41 19.23 -5.59 -11.51
C TYR A 41 19.41 -4.10 -11.21
N LEU A 42 19.70 -3.31 -12.23
CA LEU A 42 19.69 -1.86 -12.12
C LEU A 42 18.33 -1.31 -12.51
N ASP A 43 17.78 -0.43 -11.67
CA ASP A 43 16.56 0.32 -12.00
C ASP A 43 16.85 1.43 -13.05
N HIS A 44 15.86 2.24 -13.37
CA HIS A 44 15.98 3.34 -14.34
C HIS A 44 16.91 4.47 -13.88
N LEU A 45 17.33 4.50 -12.61
CA LEU A 45 18.34 5.41 -12.04
C LEU A 45 19.70 4.75 -11.89
N SER A 46 19.87 3.52 -12.41
CA SER A 46 21.08 2.71 -12.27
C SER A 46 21.39 2.33 -10.81
N LEU A 47 20.35 2.17 -9.99
CA LEU A 47 20.48 1.73 -8.60
C LEU A 47 20.25 0.22 -8.49
N PRO A 48 21.05 -0.51 -7.66
CA PRO A 48 20.87 -1.94 -7.43
C PRO A 48 19.50 -2.21 -6.80
N THR A 49 18.73 -3.05 -7.45
CA THR A 49 17.33 -3.34 -7.12
C THR A 49 17.08 -4.84 -7.20
N LEU A 50 16.14 -5.34 -6.40
CA LEU A 50 15.80 -6.75 -6.30
C LEU A 50 14.28 -6.94 -6.18
N GLY A 51 13.80 -8.10 -6.61
CA GLY A 51 12.43 -8.55 -6.34
C GLY A 51 11.37 -7.71 -7.00
N VAL A 52 10.51 -7.13 -6.20
CA VAL A 52 9.36 -6.29 -6.59
C VAL A 52 9.73 -4.80 -6.47
N GLY A 53 10.93 -4.44 -6.95
CA GLY A 53 11.40 -3.05 -6.91
C GLY A 53 12.09 -2.63 -5.61
N HIS A 54 12.51 -3.60 -4.77
CA HIS A 54 13.25 -3.30 -3.54
C HIS A 54 14.61 -2.67 -3.86
N LEU A 55 14.84 -1.43 -3.45
CA LEU A 55 16.13 -0.76 -3.54
C LEU A 55 17.08 -1.34 -2.47
N ILE A 56 18.19 -1.96 -2.91
CA ILE A 56 19.19 -2.54 -2.01
C ILE A 56 19.90 -1.43 -1.23
N LYS A 57 19.84 -1.51 0.11
CA LYS A 57 20.43 -0.56 1.06
C LYS A 57 21.71 -1.14 1.67
N GLU A 58 22.53 -0.29 2.27
CA GLU A 58 23.75 -0.71 2.99
C GLU A 58 23.47 -1.70 4.12
N SER A 59 22.25 -1.69 4.66
CA SER A 59 21.81 -2.61 5.73
C SER A 59 21.42 -3.99 5.22
N ASP A 60 21.24 -4.16 3.93
CA ASP A 60 20.75 -5.41 3.35
C ASP A 60 21.91 -6.38 3.11
N PRO A 61 21.75 -7.68 3.34
CA PRO A 61 22.77 -8.69 3.08
C PRO A 61 23.23 -8.71 1.61
N GLU A 62 22.37 -8.24 0.71
CA GLU A 62 22.61 -8.16 -0.73
C GLU A 62 23.47 -6.96 -1.14
N PHE A 63 23.77 -6.04 -0.21
CA PHE A 63 24.56 -4.85 -0.52
C PHE A 63 25.97 -5.21 -1.00
N GLY A 64 26.34 -4.67 -2.15
CA GLY A 64 27.66 -4.90 -2.76
C GLY A 64 27.78 -6.19 -3.58
N LEU A 65 26.71 -6.99 -3.68
CA LEU A 65 26.68 -8.11 -4.62
C LEU A 65 26.57 -7.61 -6.06
N GLU A 66 27.11 -8.41 -7.01
CA GLU A 66 27.11 -8.05 -8.42
C GLU A 66 25.71 -8.11 -9.05
N VAL A 67 25.46 -7.24 -10.03
CA VAL A 67 24.25 -7.30 -10.88
C VAL A 67 24.20 -8.65 -11.58
N GLY A 68 23.02 -9.28 -11.61
CA GLY A 68 22.81 -10.63 -12.11
C GLY A 68 22.96 -11.72 -11.04
N THR A 69 23.34 -11.38 -9.81
CA THR A 69 23.36 -12.36 -8.70
C THR A 69 21.94 -12.85 -8.45
N PHE A 70 21.76 -14.17 -8.49
CA PHE A 70 20.49 -14.82 -8.18
C PHE A 70 20.23 -14.81 -6.67
N ILE A 71 19.01 -14.52 -6.29
CA ILE A 71 18.52 -14.51 -4.89
C ILE A 71 17.32 -15.45 -4.80
N ASP A 72 17.26 -16.26 -3.76
CA ASP A 72 16.18 -17.21 -3.55
C ASP A 72 14.79 -16.51 -3.43
N ASN A 73 13.76 -17.20 -3.92
CA ASN A 73 12.39 -16.68 -3.87
C ASN A 73 11.96 -16.32 -2.46
N GLU A 74 12.31 -17.14 -1.47
CA GLU A 74 11.99 -16.93 -0.06
C GLU A 74 12.53 -15.58 0.42
N ARG A 75 13.78 -15.26 0.08
CA ARG A 75 14.38 -13.97 0.43
C ARG A 75 13.73 -12.80 -0.32
N VAL A 76 13.40 -12.98 -1.58
CA VAL A 76 12.68 -11.97 -2.37
C VAL A 76 11.30 -11.69 -1.78
N ASP A 77 10.59 -12.72 -1.37
CA ASP A 77 9.26 -12.57 -0.73
C ASP A 77 9.38 -11.90 0.65
N GLU A 78 10.40 -12.21 1.45
CA GLU A 78 10.67 -11.50 2.72
C GLU A 78 10.86 -9.99 2.51
N LEU A 79 11.68 -9.59 1.53
CA LEU A 79 11.91 -8.18 1.22
C LEU A 79 10.62 -7.50 0.76
N PHE A 80 9.84 -8.17 -0.07
CA PHE A 80 8.55 -7.65 -0.51
C PHE A 80 7.57 -7.45 0.66
N GLU A 81 7.50 -8.40 1.60
CA GLU A 81 6.69 -8.26 2.82
C GLU A 81 7.14 -7.06 3.67
N GLN A 82 8.46 -6.85 3.82
CA GLN A 82 8.99 -5.70 4.55
C GLN A 82 8.60 -4.37 3.88
N ASP A 83 8.73 -4.28 2.55
CA ASP A 83 8.36 -3.09 1.79
C ASP A 83 6.85 -2.85 1.83
N LEU A 84 6.03 -3.91 1.79
CA LEU A 84 4.59 -3.82 1.90
C LEU A 84 4.16 -3.33 3.29
N ASN A 85 4.75 -3.86 4.36
CA ASN A 85 4.47 -3.40 5.73
C ASN A 85 4.83 -1.92 5.89
N THR A 86 6.00 -1.50 5.39
CA THR A 86 6.39 -0.08 5.37
C THR A 86 5.37 0.77 4.59
N THR A 87 4.89 0.27 3.46
CA THR A 87 3.87 0.95 2.65
C THR A 87 2.56 1.14 3.42
N LEU A 88 2.11 0.12 4.13
CA LEU A 88 0.87 0.19 4.93
C LEU A 88 1.02 1.15 6.11
N ASP A 89 2.16 1.14 6.79
CA ASP A 89 2.47 2.11 7.84
C ASP A 89 2.45 3.55 7.28
N GLU A 90 3.03 3.78 6.10
CA GLU A 90 2.99 5.09 5.44
C GLU A 90 1.58 5.52 5.01
N CYS A 91 0.70 4.57 4.67
CA CYS A 91 -0.72 4.86 4.42
C CYS A 91 -1.41 5.40 5.67
N THR A 92 -1.16 4.82 6.84
CA THR A 92 -1.73 5.29 8.11
C THR A 92 -1.20 6.66 8.53
N LEU A 93 0.05 6.97 8.18
CA LEU A 93 0.63 8.31 8.40
C LEU A 93 0.03 9.38 7.46
N LEU A 94 -0.49 8.98 6.31
CA LEU A 94 -1.12 9.90 5.36
C LEU A 94 -2.63 10.03 5.58
N TYR A 95 -3.29 8.96 5.98
CA TYR A 95 -4.73 8.89 6.26
C TYR A 95 -4.96 8.31 7.66
N ASP A 96 -5.29 9.14 8.64
CA ASP A 96 -5.45 8.74 10.05
C ASP A 96 -6.51 7.63 10.24
N ASP A 97 -7.47 7.57 9.32
CA ASP A 97 -8.56 6.61 9.29
C ASP A 97 -8.41 5.53 8.19
N PHE A 98 -7.19 5.26 7.74
CA PHE A 98 -6.90 4.37 6.60
C PHE A 98 -7.68 3.05 6.67
N TYR A 99 -7.64 2.35 7.80
CA TYR A 99 -8.32 1.06 7.98
C TYR A 99 -9.85 1.15 8.17
N VAL A 100 -10.40 2.36 8.25
CA VAL A 100 -11.85 2.62 8.27
C VAL A 100 -12.41 2.95 6.88
N LEU A 101 -11.52 3.21 5.92
CA LEU A 101 -11.91 3.40 4.52
C LEU A 101 -12.55 2.12 3.95
N PRO A 102 -13.41 2.21 2.92
CA PRO A 102 -13.80 1.04 2.15
C PRO A 102 -12.58 0.25 1.66
N GLU A 103 -12.64 -1.07 1.72
CA GLU A 103 -11.53 -1.95 1.33
C GLU A 103 -10.92 -1.59 -0.02
N GLU A 104 -11.77 -1.31 -1.01
CA GLU A 104 -11.32 -0.93 -2.35
C GLU A 104 -10.49 0.37 -2.34
N ALA A 105 -10.85 1.35 -1.52
CA ALA A 105 -10.07 2.57 -1.33
C ALA A 105 -8.72 2.27 -0.66
N GLN A 106 -8.69 1.40 0.35
CA GLN A 106 -7.46 0.95 1.00
C GLN A 106 -6.50 0.31 -0.01
N LEU A 107 -6.99 -0.65 -0.82
CA LEU A 107 -6.21 -1.33 -1.85
C LEU A 107 -5.63 -0.35 -2.88
N ILE A 108 -6.42 0.60 -3.35
CA ILE A 108 -5.99 1.61 -4.33
C ILE A 108 -4.93 2.53 -3.73
N ILE A 109 -5.15 3.05 -2.52
CA ILE A 109 -4.22 3.95 -1.85
C ILE A 109 -2.91 3.23 -1.55
N ALA A 110 -2.95 1.98 -1.05
CA ALA A 110 -1.76 1.19 -0.79
C ALA A 110 -0.98 0.88 -2.08
N ASN A 111 -1.66 0.54 -3.18
CA ASN A 111 -1.03 0.32 -4.48
C ASN A 111 -0.36 1.60 -5.02
N MET A 112 -0.98 2.78 -4.85
CA MET A 112 -0.38 4.07 -5.19
C MET A 112 0.80 4.40 -4.27
N MET A 113 0.68 4.12 -2.96
CA MET A 113 1.74 4.37 -1.97
C MET A 113 2.98 3.54 -2.29
N PHE A 114 2.82 2.26 -2.62
CA PHE A 114 3.93 1.38 -3.02
C PHE A 114 4.67 1.94 -4.25
N ASN A 115 3.94 2.43 -5.25
CA ASN A 115 4.53 2.95 -6.48
C ASN A 115 5.19 4.34 -6.33
N LEU A 116 4.57 5.23 -5.56
CA LEU A 116 4.98 6.63 -5.46
C LEU A 116 5.88 6.92 -4.25
N GLY A 117 5.70 6.17 -3.17
CA GLY A 117 6.18 6.51 -1.84
C GLY A 117 5.43 7.71 -1.24
N ARG A 118 5.46 7.81 0.08
CA ARG A 118 4.77 8.88 0.81
C ARG A 118 5.16 10.30 0.38
N PRO A 119 6.44 10.64 0.09
CA PRO A 119 6.82 12.01 -0.30
C PRO A 119 6.14 12.50 -1.59
N ARG A 120 5.81 11.58 -2.51
CA ARG A 120 5.10 11.92 -3.76
C ARG A 120 3.61 11.85 -3.59
N LEU A 121 3.07 10.81 -2.94
CA LEU A 121 1.63 10.65 -2.74
C LEU A 121 1.06 11.75 -1.83
N SER A 122 1.79 12.22 -0.84
CA SER A 122 1.38 13.35 0.02
C SER A 122 1.13 14.66 -0.73
N ARG A 123 1.65 14.78 -1.96
CA ARG A 123 1.39 15.96 -2.82
C ARG A 123 0.04 15.92 -3.53
N PHE A 124 -0.68 14.82 -3.47
CA PHE A 124 -2.02 14.67 -4.04
C PHE A 124 -3.08 15.29 -3.10
N HIS A 125 -2.90 16.55 -2.70
CA HIS A 125 -3.72 17.22 -1.69
C HIS A 125 -5.21 17.24 -2.03
N LYS A 126 -5.57 17.41 -3.30
CA LYS A 126 -6.97 17.44 -3.75
C LYS A 126 -7.59 16.04 -3.70
N MET A 127 -6.85 15.02 -4.13
CA MET A 127 -7.26 13.62 -3.99
C MET A 127 -7.45 13.27 -2.51
N LYS A 128 -6.48 13.61 -1.64
CA LYS A 128 -6.60 13.37 -0.20
C LYS A 128 -7.86 14.01 0.36
N LYS A 129 -8.12 15.27 0.06
CA LYS A 129 -9.34 15.97 0.49
C LYS A 129 -10.62 15.28 0.01
N ALA A 130 -10.64 14.77 -1.20
CA ALA A 130 -11.78 14.05 -1.74
C ALA A 130 -11.99 12.71 -1.01
N VAL A 131 -10.91 11.95 -0.74
CA VAL A 131 -10.97 10.71 0.06
C VAL A 131 -11.46 10.99 1.48
N ASP A 132 -10.94 12.02 2.15
CA ASP A 132 -11.36 12.43 3.51
C ASP A 132 -12.87 12.75 3.54
N ASN A 133 -13.42 13.32 2.46
CA ASN A 133 -14.84 13.62 2.30
C ASN A 133 -15.67 12.44 1.74
N ARG A 134 -15.05 11.28 1.44
CA ARG A 134 -15.68 10.13 0.78
C ARG A 134 -16.26 10.45 -0.61
N ASP A 135 -15.70 11.46 -1.27
CA ASP A 135 -16.02 11.81 -2.67
C ASP A 135 -15.13 11.02 -3.62
N TRP A 136 -15.51 9.78 -3.86
CA TRP A 136 -14.72 8.83 -4.64
C TRP A 136 -14.61 9.22 -6.11
N GLN A 137 -15.68 9.83 -6.65
CA GLN A 137 -15.66 10.33 -8.02
C GLN A 137 -14.64 11.46 -8.17
N GLU A 138 -14.63 12.41 -7.23
CA GLU A 138 -13.65 13.50 -7.25
C GLU A 138 -12.24 12.99 -6.95
N ALA A 139 -12.07 12.03 -6.03
CA ALA A 139 -10.77 11.38 -5.83
C ALA A 139 -10.22 10.80 -7.14
N SER A 140 -11.05 10.06 -7.89
CA SER A 140 -10.70 9.52 -9.21
C SER A 140 -10.33 10.61 -10.22
N ASN A 141 -11.08 11.72 -10.26
CA ASN A 141 -10.79 12.85 -11.14
C ASN A 141 -9.42 13.47 -10.85
N GLN A 142 -9.09 13.63 -9.56
CA GLN A 142 -7.81 14.17 -9.14
C GLN A 142 -6.63 13.21 -9.40
N MET A 143 -6.86 11.89 -9.34
CA MET A 143 -5.88 10.89 -9.79
C MET A 143 -5.60 11.04 -11.28
N LYS A 144 -6.63 11.20 -12.12
CA LYS A 144 -6.52 11.38 -13.58
C LYS A 144 -5.80 12.67 -13.95
N ASP A 145 -6.01 13.75 -13.20
CA ASP A 145 -5.36 15.07 -13.43
C ASP A 145 -3.93 15.12 -12.90
N SER A 146 -3.24 14.00 -12.78
CA SER A 146 -1.90 13.93 -12.23
C SER A 146 -0.83 13.62 -13.30
N LYS A 147 0.43 14.00 -12.99
CA LYS A 147 1.58 13.54 -13.77
C LYS A 147 1.74 12.03 -13.69
N TRP A 148 1.45 11.43 -12.53
CA TRP A 148 1.50 10.00 -12.29
C TRP A 148 0.60 9.23 -13.25
N TYR A 149 -0.64 9.69 -13.49
CA TYR A 149 -1.56 9.06 -14.44
C TYR A 149 -0.95 8.93 -15.84
N ARG A 150 -0.21 9.94 -16.28
CA ARG A 150 0.46 9.94 -17.59
C ARG A 150 1.72 9.05 -17.62
N GLN A 151 2.34 8.79 -16.47
CA GLN A 151 3.57 7.99 -16.38
C GLN A 151 3.28 6.48 -16.32
N VAL A 152 2.21 6.07 -15.65
CA VAL A 152 1.82 4.66 -15.46
C VAL A 152 0.38 4.42 -15.92
N THR A 153 0.07 4.81 -17.13
CA THR A 153 -1.30 4.96 -17.67
C THR A 153 -2.18 3.74 -17.44
N LEU A 154 -1.74 2.53 -17.78
CA LEU A 154 -2.56 1.31 -17.63
C LEU A 154 -2.91 1.02 -16.16
N ARG A 155 -1.92 1.12 -15.27
CA ARG A 155 -2.12 0.97 -13.83
C ARG A 155 -3.06 2.06 -13.30
N ALA A 156 -2.75 3.30 -13.62
CA ALA A 156 -3.50 4.45 -13.15
C ALA A 156 -4.95 4.44 -13.63
N GLU A 157 -5.20 4.08 -14.89
CA GLU A 157 -6.56 3.97 -15.44
C GLU A 157 -7.39 2.91 -14.71
N ARG A 158 -6.78 1.73 -14.45
CA ARG A 158 -7.42 0.66 -13.66
C ARG A 158 -7.80 1.16 -12.27
N LEU A 159 -6.86 1.78 -11.53
CA LEU A 159 -7.09 2.28 -10.19
C LEU A 159 -8.10 3.43 -10.15
N CYS A 160 -8.05 4.37 -11.11
CA CYS A 160 -9.03 5.46 -11.21
C CYS A 160 -10.45 4.95 -11.44
N ARG A 161 -10.63 3.94 -12.31
CA ARG A 161 -11.95 3.34 -12.57
C ARG A 161 -12.51 2.69 -11.32
N ARG A 162 -11.68 1.96 -10.59
CA ARG A 162 -12.06 1.32 -9.33
C ARG A 162 -12.43 2.36 -8.27
N MET A 163 -11.63 3.43 -8.12
CA MET A 163 -11.92 4.52 -7.19
C MET A 163 -13.28 5.17 -7.46
N ALA A 164 -13.60 5.42 -8.73
CA ALA A 164 -14.90 6.01 -9.11
C ALA A 164 -16.10 5.07 -8.92
N SER A 165 -15.86 3.79 -8.66
CA SER A 165 -16.90 2.75 -8.51
C SER A 165 -17.20 2.41 -7.05
N ILE A 166 -16.50 3.05 -6.08
CA ILE A 166 -16.80 2.93 -4.65
C ILE A 166 -18.07 3.73 -4.32
#